data_32d4caa9962b02c7d0456b5790ab161c
#
_entry.id   32d4caa9962b02c7d0456b5790ab161c
#
_cell.length_a   1.000
_cell.length_b   1.000
_cell.length_c   1.000
_cell.angle_alpha   90.00
_cell.angle_beta   90.00
_cell.angle_gamma   90.00
#
_symmetry.space_group_name_H-M   'P 1'
#
loop_
_entity.id
_entity.type
_entity.pdbx_description
1 polymer ?
#
loop_
_entity_poly.entity_id
_entity_poly.type
_entity_poly.pdbx_seq_one_letter_code
_entity_poly.pdbx_strand_id
1 'polypeptide(L)'
;MTKNNDQFRELMHRHNDNIDLAVAELHQELMVTMFEGRMKEGKFKPPVKDVFLEVCREFTVTPEIALAKTRISYATTPRHVIRWYLTRRLELTGHLTAKVTNSVNHATVIHSTKQVDNWMRTDLAFKAKVDRIINRLERNAA
;
A
#
# COMPACT_ATOMS: atom_id res chain seq x y z
N MET A 1 8.83 20.46 -15.73
CA MET A 1 7.85 19.42 -15.38
C MET A 1 8.09 18.10 -16.12
N THR A 2 8.40 18.16 -17.41
CA THR A 2 8.70 16.96 -18.19
C THR A 2 9.94 16.22 -17.72
N LYS A 3 10.99 16.93 -17.28
CA LYS A 3 12.24 16.32 -16.78
C LYS A 3 12.03 15.50 -15.51
N ASN A 4 11.17 15.95 -14.59
CA ASN A 4 10.88 15.20 -13.38
C ASN A 4 10.07 13.93 -13.65
N ASN A 5 9.14 14.00 -14.58
CA ASN A 5 8.36 12.83 -14.98
C ASN A 5 9.23 11.80 -15.71
N ASP A 6 10.18 12.24 -16.53
CA ASP A 6 11.08 11.34 -17.23
C ASP A 6 12.07 10.67 -16.27
N GLN A 7 12.59 11.40 -15.28
CA GLN A 7 13.44 10.84 -14.23
C GLN A 7 12.66 9.82 -13.39
N PHE A 8 11.40 10.10 -13.07
CA PHE A 8 10.55 9.15 -12.37
C PHE A 8 10.30 7.90 -13.21
N ARG A 9 10.03 8.06 -14.51
CA ARG A 9 9.83 6.91 -15.40
C ARG A 9 11.08 6.05 -15.49
N GLU A 10 12.26 6.66 -15.60
CA GLU A 10 13.52 5.91 -15.62
C GLU A 10 13.76 5.18 -14.30
N LEU A 11 13.50 5.84 -13.17
CA LEU A 11 13.63 5.20 -11.86
C LEU A 11 12.67 4.03 -11.74
N MET A 12 11.45 4.20 -12.23
CA MET A 12 10.43 3.16 -12.24
C MET A 12 10.84 1.98 -13.12
N HIS A 13 11.40 2.25 -14.30
CA HIS A 13 11.88 1.18 -15.18
C HIS A 13 13.02 0.38 -14.55
N ARG A 14 13.93 1.04 -13.83
CA ARG A 14 15.03 0.35 -13.16
C ARG A 14 14.59 -0.58 -12.05
N HIS A 15 13.50 -0.26 -11.36
CA HIS A 15 13.00 -1.03 -10.22
C HIS A 15 11.77 -1.86 -10.53
N ASN A 16 11.16 -1.63 -11.69
CA ASN A 16 9.88 -2.22 -12.04
C ASN A 16 9.94 -3.75 -12.07
N ASP A 17 10.96 -4.31 -12.69
CA ASP A 17 11.10 -5.78 -12.80
C ASP A 17 11.28 -6.43 -11.43
N ASN A 18 12.07 -5.83 -10.54
CA ASN A 18 12.30 -6.34 -9.19
C ASN A 18 11.08 -6.16 -8.28
N ILE A 19 10.40 -5.03 -8.41
CA ILE A 19 9.18 -4.75 -7.65
C ILE A 19 8.05 -5.67 -8.10
N ASP A 20 7.87 -5.84 -9.40
CA ASP A 20 6.82 -6.70 -9.95
C ASP A 20 7.02 -8.16 -9.57
N LEU A 21 8.25 -8.68 -9.63
CA LEU A 21 8.57 -10.05 -9.23
C LEU A 21 8.35 -10.26 -7.74
N ALA A 22 8.85 -9.33 -6.91
CA ALA A 22 8.68 -9.43 -5.47
C ALA A 22 7.20 -9.34 -5.08
N VAL A 23 6.46 -8.43 -5.69
CA VAL A 23 5.01 -8.29 -5.45
C VAL A 23 4.27 -9.52 -5.94
N ALA A 24 4.65 -10.09 -7.10
CA ALA A 24 4.00 -11.29 -7.63
C ALA A 24 4.23 -12.52 -6.74
N GLU A 25 5.47 -12.73 -6.28
CA GLU A 25 5.80 -13.85 -5.39
C GLU A 25 5.09 -13.71 -4.04
N LEU A 26 5.14 -12.52 -3.45
CA LEU A 26 4.45 -12.24 -2.20
C LEU A 26 2.94 -12.31 -2.37
N HIS A 27 2.44 -11.90 -3.54
CA HIS A 27 1.02 -11.98 -3.84
C HIS A 27 0.53 -13.42 -3.83
N GLN A 28 1.32 -14.36 -4.38
CA GLN A 28 0.96 -15.78 -4.35
C GLN A 28 0.94 -16.33 -2.92
N GLU A 29 1.98 -16.05 -2.13
CA GLU A 29 2.04 -16.49 -0.74
C GLU A 29 0.90 -15.87 0.08
N LEU A 30 0.66 -14.57 -0.09
CA LEU A 30 -0.40 -13.86 0.61
C LEU A 30 -1.78 -14.32 0.18
N MET A 31 -1.96 -14.66 -1.10
CA MET A 31 -3.24 -15.17 -1.60
C MET A 31 -3.63 -16.48 -0.93
N VAL A 32 -2.67 -17.39 -0.76
CA VAL A 32 -2.93 -18.66 -0.06
C VAL A 32 -3.31 -18.39 1.40
N THR A 33 -2.51 -17.59 2.09
CA THR A 33 -2.74 -17.26 3.50
C THR A 33 -4.06 -16.52 3.70
N MET A 34 -4.35 -15.54 2.84
CA MET A 34 -5.59 -14.76 2.90
C MET A 34 -6.81 -15.59 2.53
N PHE A 35 -6.66 -16.51 1.57
CA PHE A 35 -7.74 -17.42 1.21
C PHE A 35 -8.10 -18.33 2.38
N GLU A 36 -7.11 -18.87 3.06
CA GLU A 36 -7.31 -19.68 4.27
C GLU A 36 -7.97 -18.84 5.37
N GLY A 37 -7.52 -17.60 5.56
CA GLY A 37 -8.11 -16.68 6.51
C GLY A 37 -9.55 -16.34 6.20
N ARG A 38 -9.88 -16.11 4.92
CA ARG A 38 -11.25 -15.86 4.47
C ARG A 38 -12.16 -17.03 4.77
N MET A 39 -11.70 -18.24 4.52
CA MET A 39 -12.48 -19.44 4.79
C MET A 39 -12.75 -19.58 6.29
N LYS A 40 -11.78 -19.22 7.13
CA LYS A 40 -11.93 -19.28 8.59
C LYS A 40 -12.88 -18.22 9.14
N GLU A 41 -12.79 -17.00 8.65
CA GLU A 41 -13.51 -15.85 9.22
C GLU A 41 -14.82 -15.56 8.50
N GLY A 42 -15.06 -16.14 7.34
CA GLY A 42 -16.22 -15.85 6.51
C GLY A 42 -16.24 -14.42 5.98
N LYS A 43 -15.10 -13.71 6.05
CA LYS A 43 -14.97 -12.33 5.60
C LYS A 43 -14.12 -12.24 4.35
N PHE A 44 -14.64 -11.55 3.35
CA PHE A 44 -13.88 -11.28 2.16
C PHE A 44 -12.91 -10.11 2.42
N LYS A 45 -11.63 -10.31 2.11
CA LYS A 45 -10.61 -9.27 2.20
C LYS A 45 -10.11 -8.95 0.80
N PRO A 46 -9.89 -7.66 0.46
CA PRO A 46 -9.40 -7.31 -0.87
C PRO A 46 -7.98 -7.82 -1.08
N PRO A 47 -7.61 -8.17 -2.33
CA PRO A 47 -6.22 -8.52 -2.63
C PRO A 47 -5.28 -7.35 -2.39
N VAL A 48 -4.03 -7.65 -2.04
CA VAL A 48 -3.00 -6.63 -1.82
C VAL A 48 -2.84 -5.71 -3.03
N LYS A 49 -2.91 -6.28 -4.23
CA LYS A 49 -2.83 -5.51 -5.48
C LYS A 49 -3.91 -4.43 -5.53
N ASP A 50 -5.14 -4.76 -5.15
CA ASP A 50 -6.25 -3.81 -5.16
C ASP A 50 -6.03 -2.69 -4.16
N VAL A 51 -5.42 -3.00 -3.00
CA VAL A 51 -5.06 -1.98 -2.01
C VAL A 51 -4.09 -0.96 -2.63
N PHE A 52 -3.04 -1.43 -3.31
CA PHE A 52 -2.11 -0.54 -3.98
C PHE A 52 -2.81 0.34 -5.02
N LEU A 53 -3.65 -0.26 -5.86
CA LEU A 53 -4.33 0.46 -6.93
C LEU A 53 -5.29 1.52 -6.38
N GLU A 54 -6.09 1.19 -5.39
CA GLU A 54 -7.06 2.13 -4.83
C GLU A 54 -6.42 3.27 -4.05
N VAL A 55 -5.38 2.98 -3.27
CA VAL A 55 -4.64 4.03 -2.56
C VAL A 55 -3.97 4.96 -3.55
N CYS A 56 -3.28 4.41 -4.55
CA CYS A 56 -2.60 5.21 -5.56
C CYS A 56 -3.58 6.04 -6.39
N ARG A 57 -4.75 5.48 -6.67
CA ARG A 57 -5.81 6.21 -7.37
C ARG A 57 -6.29 7.42 -6.57
N GLU A 58 -6.51 7.26 -5.26
CA GLU A 58 -6.97 8.35 -4.41
C GLU A 58 -5.94 9.48 -4.32
N PHE A 59 -4.67 9.14 -4.28
CA PHE A 59 -3.58 10.12 -4.18
C PHE A 59 -3.00 10.53 -5.54
N THR A 60 -3.56 10.02 -6.63
CA THR A 60 -3.17 10.37 -8.00
C THR A 60 -1.69 10.11 -8.27
N VAL A 61 -1.22 8.94 -7.86
CA VAL A 61 0.14 8.47 -8.12
C VAL A 61 0.09 7.05 -8.68
N THR A 62 1.18 6.60 -9.29
CA THR A 62 1.29 5.20 -9.72
C THR A 62 1.86 4.35 -8.59
N PRO A 63 1.60 3.03 -8.58
CA PRO A 63 2.20 2.15 -7.58
C PRO A 63 3.73 2.22 -7.56
N GLU A 64 4.35 2.38 -8.71
CA GLU A 64 5.80 2.48 -8.82
C GLU A 64 6.33 3.73 -8.11
N ILE A 65 5.62 4.85 -8.23
CA ILE A 65 5.97 6.09 -7.51
C ILE A 65 5.82 5.88 -6.00
N ALA A 66 4.72 5.28 -5.58
CA ALA A 66 4.48 5.04 -4.15
C ALA A 66 5.54 4.13 -3.54
N LEU A 67 6.06 3.16 -4.31
CA LEU A 67 7.07 2.21 -3.84
C LEU A 67 8.51 2.66 -4.13
N ALA A 68 8.71 3.77 -4.82
CA ALA A 68 10.05 4.28 -5.11
C ALA A 68 10.75 4.71 -3.83
N LYS A 69 12.08 4.55 -3.81
CA LYS A 69 12.90 4.97 -2.66
C LYS A 69 13.11 6.48 -2.70
N THR A 70 12.06 7.23 -2.45
CA THR A 70 12.07 8.69 -2.38
C THR A 70 11.40 9.15 -1.10
N ARG A 71 11.79 10.32 -0.62
CA ARG A 71 11.21 10.95 0.57
C ARG A 71 10.21 12.06 0.23
N ILE A 72 9.91 12.24 -1.05
CA ILE A 72 8.97 13.26 -1.49
C ILE A 72 7.56 12.91 -0.99
N SER A 73 6.85 13.87 -0.41
CA SER A 73 5.60 13.62 0.32
C SER A 73 4.50 13.02 -0.55
N TYR A 74 4.41 13.40 -1.83
CA TYR A 74 3.38 12.83 -2.70
C TYR A 74 3.59 11.33 -2.98
N ALA A 75 4.79 10.80 -2.73
CA ALA A 75 5.09 9.38 -2.82
C ALA A 75 5.02 8.70 -1.44
N THR A 76 5.50 9.36 -0.39
CA THR A 76 5.55 8.76 0.94
C THR A 76 4.18 8.67 1.59
N THR A 77 3.31 9.65 1.38
CA THR A 77 1.96 9.65 1.97
C THR A 77 1.14 8.45 1.52
N PRO A 78 0.98 8.16 0.21
CA PRO A 78 0.28 6.94 -0.19
C PRO A 78 0.98 5.67 0.29
N ARG A 79 2.31 5.65 0.35
CA ARG A 79 3.05 4.50 0.89
C ARG A 79 2.68 4.23 2.35
N HIS A 80 2.59 5.28 3.16
CA HIS A 80 2.15 5.16 4.56
C HIS A 80 0.74 4.59 4.65
N VAL A 81 -0.17 5.06 3.81
CA VAL A 81 -1.56 4.58 3.79
C VAL A 81 -1.62 3.10 3.37
N ILE A 82 -0.85 2.69 2.38
CA ILE A 82 -0.77 1.28 1.97
C ILE A 82 -0.32 0.42 3.14
N ARG A 83 0.76 0.78 3.82
CA ARG A 83 1.27 0.05 4.98
C ARG A 83 0.24 -0.01 6.10
N TRP A 84 -0.44 1.11 6.35
CA TRP A 84 -1.49 1.18 7.36
C TRP A 84 -2.63 0.20 7.04
N TYR A 85 -3.12 0.22 5.80
CA TYR A 85 -4.22 -0.65 5.38
C TYR A 85 -3.81 -2.13 5.49
N LEU A 86 -2.64 -2.49 5.00
CA LEU A 86 -2.16 -3.87 5.03
C LEU A 86 -2.03 -4.40 6.45
N THR A 87 -1.58 -3.58 7.39
CA THR A 87 -1.41 -4.02 8.78
C THR A 87 -2.69 -3.92 9.59
N ARG A 88 -3.42 -2.81 9.50
CA ARG A 88 -4.60 -2.56 10.34
C ARG A 88 -5.84 -3.28 9.83
N ARG A 89 -6.03 -3.34 8.52
CA ARG A 89 -7.26 -3.89 7.93
C ARG A 89 -7.09 -5.32 7.43
N LEU A 90 -5.94 -5.65 6.83
CA LEU A 90 -5.66 -7.01 6.35
C LEU A 90 -4.90 -7.85 7.38
N GLU A 91 -4.43 -7.25 8.45
CA GLU A 91 -3.74 -7.94 9.55
C GLU A 91 -2.46 -8.67 9.10
N LEU A 92 -1.79 -8.12 8.10
CA LEU A 92 -0.50 -8.65 7.67
C LEU A 92 0.57 -8.32 8.71
N THR A 93 1.57 -9.21 8.81
CA THR A 93 2.69 -8.96 9.71
C THR A 93 3.52 -7.76 9.24
N GLY A 94 4.26 -7.14 10.16
CA GLY A 94 5.15 -6.04 9.82
C GLY A 94 6.21 -6.44 8.81
N HIS A 95 6.73 -7.65 8.89
CA HIS A 95 7.73 -8.16 7.95
C HIS A 95 7.18 -8.31 6.54
N LEU A 96 6.00 -8.90 6.37
CA LEU A 96 5.36 -9.04 5.06
C LEU A 96 5.01 -7.69 4.47
N THR A 97 4.46 -6.80 5.29
CA THR A 97 4.11 -5.46 4.85
C THR A 97 5.36 -4.69 4.39
N ALA A 98 6.46 -4.80 5.13
CA ALA A 98 7.73 -4.18 4.76
C ALA A 98 8.20 -4.69 3.40
N LYS A 99 8.21 -6.00 3.19
CA LYS A 99 8.62 -6.60 1.93
C LYS A 99 7.77 -6.13 0.75
N VAL A 100 6.46 -6.15 0.92
CA VAL A 100 5.51 -5.76 -0.13
C VAL A 100 5.65 -4.29 -0.48
N THR A 101 6.00 -3.45 0.49
CA THR A 101 6.15 -2.00 0.28
C THR A 101 7.61 -1.56 0.13
N ASN A 102 8.47 -2.48 -0.28
CA ASN A 102 9.88 -2.19 -0.61
C ASN A 102 10.67 -1.58 0.56
N SER A 103 10.43 -2.09 1.76
CA SER A 103 11.18 -1.71 2.95
C SER A 103 11.90 -2.92 3.53
N VAL A 104 13.08 -2.69 4.09
CA VAL A 104 13.87 -3.76 4.72
C VAL A 104 13.58 -3.89 6.20
N ASN A 105 12.85 -2.94 6.80
CA ASN A 105 12.71 -2.86 8.24
C ASN A 105 11.24 -2.69 8.64
N HIS A 106 10.74 -3.59 9.48
CA HIS A 106 9.36 -3.51 9.98
C HIS A 106 9.12 -2.30 10.89
N ALA A 107 10.16 -1.71 11.47
CA ALA A 107 10.03 -0.47 12.24
C ALA A 107 9.50 0.67 11.38
N THR A 108 9.86 0.69 10.09
CA THR A 108 9.31 1.66 9.13
C THR A 108 7.81 1.49 8.97
N VAL A 109 7.33 0.25 8.98
CA VAL A 109 5.89 -0.05 8.90
C VAL A 109 5.16 0.46 10.15
N ILE A 110 5.74 0.24 11.33
CA ILE A 110 5.18 0.74 12.59
C ILE A 110 5.09 2.26 12.55
N HIS A 111 6.14 2.93 12.09
CA HIS A 111 6.14 4.39 11.92
C HIS A 111 5.03 4.84 10.97
N SER A 112 4.87 4.17 9.84
CA SER A 112 3.83 4.48 8.85
C SER A 112 2.43 4.36 9.46
N THR A 113 2.17 3.29 10.19
CA THR A 113 0.85 3.07 10.79
C THR A 113 0.52 4.13 11.84
N LYS A 114 1.47 4.48 12.67
CA LYS A 114 1.29 5.54 13.68
C LYS A 114 1.06 6.90 13.02
N GLN A 115 1.77 7.18 11.94
CA GLN A 115 1.64 8.43 11.21
C GLN A 115 0.24 8.56 10.60
N VAL A 116 -0.27 7.51 9.98
CA VAL A 116 -1.63 7.51 9.41
C VAL A 116 -2.68 7.62 10.52
N ASP A 117 -2.53 6.88 11.61
CA ASP A 117 -3.44 6.99 12.76
C ASP A 117 -3.51 8.43 13.27
N ASN A 118 -2.36 9.10 13.38
CA ASN A 118 -2.30 10.48 13.81
C ASN A 118 -2.99 11.44 12.83
N TRP A 119 -2.70 11.28 11.53
CA TRP A 119 -3.32 12.13 10.50
C TRP A 119 -4.84 11.94 10.45
N MET A 120 -5.33 10.73 10.62
CA MET A 120 -6.77 10.47 10.63
C MET A 120 -7.47 11.15 11.81
N ARG A 121 -6.77 11.34 12.92
CA ARG A 121 -7.33 12.05 14.08
C ARG A 121 -7.28 13.56 13.93
N THR A 122 -6.27 14.08 13.21
CA THR A 122 -5.99 15.53 13.22
C THR A 122 -6.36 16.22 11.91
N ASP A 123 -6.57 15.46 10.82
CA ASP A 123 -6.84 16.02 9.49
C ASP A 123 -8.08 15.35 8.90
N LEU A 124 -9.19 16.10 8.92
CA LEU A 124 -10.48 15.60 8.43
C LEU A 124 -10.47 15.32 6.93
N ALA A 125 -9.74 16.10 6.16
CA ALA A 125 -9.63 15.90 4.72
C ALA A 125 -8.87 14.61 4.41
N PHE A 126 -7.82 14.35 5.15
CA PHE A 126 -7.07 13.09 5.03
C PHE A 126 -7.93 11.90 5.42
N LYS A 127 -8.64 12.00 6.55
CA LYS A 127 -9.56 10.95 7.00
C LYS A 127 -10.60 10.64 5.94
N ALA A 128 -11.17 11.65 5.29
CA ALA A 128 -12.14 11.47 4.23
C ALA A 128 -11.55 10.69 3.04
N LYS A 129 -10.30 10.96 2.69
CA LYS A 129 -9.62 10.19 1.63
C LYS A 129 -9.46 8.73 1.99
N VAL A 130 -9.01 8.45 3.22
CA VAL A 130 -8.84 7.07 3.70
C VAL A 130 -10.19 6.37 3.78
N ASP A 131 -11.23 7.03 4.25
CA ASP A 131 -12.58 6.47 4.31
C ASP A 131 -13.08 6.10 2.90
N ARG A 132 -12.80 6.92 1.89
CA ARG A 132 -13.15 6.58 0.50
C ARG A 132 -12.42 5.35 0.01
N ILE A 133 -11.14 5.23 0.34
CA ILE A 133 -10.33 4.05 -0.02
C ILE A 133 -10.95 2.80 0.62
N ILE A 134 -11.22 2.85 1.91
CA ILE A 134 -11.81 1.73 2.66
C ILE A 134 -13.15 1.33 2.04
N ASN A 135 -14.01 2.30 1.77
CA ASN A 135 -15.33 2.03 1.19
C ASN A 135 -15.23 1.36 -0.18
N ARG A 136 -14.33 1.83 -1.04
CA ARG A 136 -14.15 1.23 -2.37
C ARG A 136 -13.60 -0.18 -2.28
N LEU A 137 -12.61 -0.41 -1.43
CA LEU A 137 -12.01 -1.73 -1.28
C LEU A 137 -12.98 -2.73 -0.66
N GLU A 138 -13.65 -2.34 0.39
CA GLU A 138 -14.54 -3.25 1.13
C GLU A 138 -15.88 -3.44 0.42
N ARG A 139 -16.35 -2.45 -0.31
CA ARG A 139 -17.56 -2.60 -1.14
C ARG A 139 -17.29 -3.55 -2.31
N ASN A 140 -16.16 -3.43 -2.99
CA ASN A 140 -15.80 -4.30 -4.09
C ASN A 140 -15.53 -5.73 -3.61
N ALA A 141 -15.15 -5.90 -2.36
CA ALA A 141 -14.90 -7.18 -1.74
C ALA A 141 -16.18 -7.89 -1.28
N ALA A 142 -17.26 -7.14 -1.14
CA ALA A 142 -18.55 -7.71 -0.79
C ALA A 142 -19.23 -8.31 -2.01
#